data_4ed3eb56a63bf5dfbe63a4c8f59242a7
#
_entry.id   4ed3eb56a63bf5dfbe63a4c8f59242a7
#
_cell.length_a   1.000
_cell.length_b   1.000
_cell.length_c   1.000
_cell.angle_alpha   90.00
_cell.angle_beta   90.00
_cell.angle_gamma   90.00
#
_symmetry.space_group_name_H-M   'P 1'
#
loop_
_entity.id
_entity.type
_entity.pdbx_description
1 polymer ?
#
loop_
_entity_poly.entity_id
_entity_poly.type
_entity_poly.pdbx_seq_one_letter_code
_entity_poly.pdbx_strand_id
1 'polypeptide(L)'
;MSSDLAGLDSLGAEISRRAAAAGVLAIWRCQERSVRRVLVRNGRAESTSAVSLGGHGIQVVNAEGYGALASRDDLRAEPALALLDRVIDVAARGRTLGLERVALPELRPEHSHLPAADPDSFVSIDLAQATRRLIELESEIRGRVSGVTVQVSYRAELDSWRIFRSDGSDVWFAMPRCTIGMRATSAGYGSRHGVSAVVFDSSPRLFDDEASVALYLKRSEAASRLARELPDAAPHPSGSSPLVIDYALAKGLAHEAFGHASEADSFRSSVLASEGRFRVGEEVGPEHVSIIDEPVEGDHAWQPFSANGLARERAVLVDHGKLSDGLSDPWSAVSGGVRLTAAARAESFHHAPQPRMTNIRIEVDDPLPAPGEFEGYGPEQVRDLLAGAGVFRRHPKIAYLSGYSGGQVNPATGDFVFHCKAIYDLSPDGVEFFKPAIFSGSMFGALQSIREAFGPLKLDAVGYCGKWGQSVPSSGGSHYFLVLDEHPTVRLGGR
;
A
#
# COMPACT_ATOMS: atom_id res chain seq x y z
N MET A 1 -13.53 25.99 -6.38
CA MET A 1 -12.33 26.63 -7.00
C MET A 1 -12.00 25.88 -8.27
N SER A 2 -11.80 26.59 -9.40
CA SER A 2 -11.26 25.89 -10.58
C SER A 2 -9.83 25.44 -10.22
N SER A 3 -9.52 24.20 -10.44
CA SER A 3 -8.16 23.67 -10.27
C SER A 3 -7.22 24.40 -11.23
N ASP A 4 -6.05 24.84 -10.75
CA ASP A 4 -5.00 25.42 -11.63
C ASP A 4 -4.59 24.44 -12.72
N LEU A 5 -4.83 23.12 -12.51
CA LEU A 5 -4.58 22.07 -13.48
C LEU A 5 -5.48 22.17 -14.73
N ALA A 6 -6.67 22.76 -14.61
CA ALA A 6 -7.61 22.90 -15.75
C ALA A 6 -7.09 23.84 -16.84
N GLY A 7 -6.31 24.86 -16.48
CA GLY A 7 -5.81 25.88 -17.40
C GLY A 7 -4.51 25.54 -18.14
N LEU A 8 -4.01 24.29 -18.05
CA LEU A 8 -2.67 23.93 -18.52
C LEU A 8 -2.58 23.48 -19.98
N ASP A 9 -3.68 23.42 -20.75
CA ASP A 9 -3.70 22.89 -22.12
C ASP A 9 -2.67 23.55 -23.06
N SER A 10 -2.66 24.88 -23.09
CA SER A 10 -1.77 25.63 -23.98
C SER A 10 -0.30 25.47 -23.57
N LEU A 11 -0.01 25.40 -22.28
CA LEU A 11 1.34 25.19 -21.77
C LEU A 11 1.80 23.74 -22.01
N GLY A 12 0.92 22.76 -21.83
CA GLY A 12 1.18 21.35 -22.15
C GLY A 12 1.53 21.14 -23.62
N ALA A 13 0.76 21.78 -24.52
CA ALA A 13 1.03 21.76 -25.95
C ALA A 13 2.38 22.41 -26.29
N GLU A 14 2.73 23.53 -25.67
CA GLU A 14 4.03 24.20 -25.91
C GLU A 14 5.20 23.37 -25.38
N ILE A 15 5.10 22.76 -24.21
CA ILE A 15 6.11 21.84 -23.66
C ILE A 15 6.31 20.66 -24.60
N SER A 16 5.22 20.03 -25.07
CA SER A 16 5.27 18.90 -26.01
C SER A 16 5.95 19.30 -27.34
N ARG A 17 5.59 20.47 -27.86
CA ARG A 17 6.20 20.99 -29.11
C ARG A 17 7.70 21.23 -28.98
N ARG A 18 8.15 21.84 -27.85
CA ARG A 18 9.60 22.09 -27.61
C ARG A 18 10.36 20.79 -27.40
N ALA A 19 9.78 19.84 -26.63
CA ALA A 19 10.37 18.53 -26.43
C ALA A 19 10.55 17.77 -27.75
N ALA A 20 9.53 17.76 -28.62
CA ALA A 20 9.60 17.16 -29.94
C ALA A 20 10.67 17.81 -30.81
N ALA A 21 10.78 19.14 -30.83
CA ALA A 21 11.82 19.88 -31.56
C ALA A 21 13.24 19.57 -31.05
N ALA A 22 13.39 19.26 -29.77
CA ALA A 22 14.65 18.84 -29.15
C ALA A 22 14.93 17.32 -29.28
N GLY A 23 14.03 16.54 -29.88
CA GLY A 23 14.17 15.08 -30.02
C GLY A 23 14.19 14.32 -28.70
N VAL A 24 13.42 14.78 -27.69
CA VAL A 24 13.33 14.13 -26.39
C VAL A 24 11.91 13.68 -26.08
N LEU A 25 11.78 12.56 -25.37
CA LEU A 25 10.55 12.26 -24.64
C LEU A 25 10.52 13.13 -23.39
N ALA A 26 9.48 13.96 -23.24
CA ALA A 26 9.23 14.72 -22.03
C ALA A 26 7.96 14.22 -21.36
N ILE A 27 8.00 14.14 -20.03
CA ILE A 27 6.87 13.84 -19.14
C ILE A 27 6.74 15.00 -18.16
N TRP A 28 5.69 15.79 -18.28
CA TRP A 28 5.41 16.91 -17.41
C TRP A 28 4.28 16.53 -16.44
N ARG A 29 4.62 16.46 -15.15
CA ARG A 29 3.72 16.08 -14.07
C ARG A 29 3.32 17.31 -13.28
N CYS A 30 2.05 17.63 -13.28
CA CYS A 30 1.46 18.69 -12.49
C CYS A 30 0.64 18.07 -11.36
N GLN A 31 0.77 18.58 -10.15
CA GLN A 31 0.08 18.06 -8.97
C GLN A 31 -0.50 19.19 -8.15
N GLU A 32 -1.72 18.97 -7.66
CA GLU A 32 -2.34 19.72 -6.57
C GLU A 32 -2.78 18.74 -5.50
N ARG A 33 -2.36 18.98 -4.26
CA ARG A 33 -2.74 18.15 -3.12
C ARG A 33 -3.28 18.99 -2.00
N SER A 34 -4.46 18.63 -1.49
CA SER A 34 -5.06 19.22 -0.29
C SER A 34 -5.17 18.16 0.79
N VAL A 35 -4.67 18.46 1.99
CA VAL A 35 -4.72 17.55 3.14
C VAL A 35 -5.31 18.28 4.35
N ARG A 36 -6.27 17.61 4.99
CA ARG A 36 -6.88 18.03 6.25
C ARG A 36 -6.63 16.96 7.29
N ARG A 37 -6.16 17.35 8.47
CA ARG A 37 -5.86 16.41 9.57
C ARG A 37 -6.39 16.93 10.88
N VAL A 38 -6.89 15.99 11.69
CA VAL A 38 -7.22 16.25 13.09
C VAL A 38 -6.68 15.08 13.93
N LEU A 39 -6.12 15.39 15.07
CA LEU A 39 -5.66 14.42 16.06
C LEU A 39 -6.26 14.76 17.41
N VAL A 40 -6.90 13.76 18.03
CA VAL A 40 -7.59 13.89 19.33
C VAL A 40 -7.01 12.86 20.29
N ARG A 41 -6.75 13.30 21.54
CA ARG A 41 -6.39 12.44 22.66
C ARG A 41 -6.95 12.99 23.96
N ASN A 42 -7.45 12.12 24.82
CA ASN A 42 -8.00 12.47 26.14
C ASN A 42 -9.07 13.58 26.06
N GLY A 43 -9.98 13.48 25.08
CA GLY A 43 -11.08 14.43 24.86
C GLY A 43 -10.65 15.81 24.38
N ARG A 44 -9.42 15.98 23.88
CA ARG A 44 -8.89 17.26 23.41
C ARG A 44 -8.20 17.11 22.06
N ALA A 45 -8.34 18.11 21.22
CA ALA A 45 -7.52 18.21 20.01
C ALA A 45 -6.04 18.41 20.37
N GLU A 46 -5.18 17.52 19.92
CA GLU A 46 -3.72 17.70 20.01
C GLU A 46 -3.20 18.54 18.85
N SER A 47 -3.75 18.32 17.65
CA SER A 47 -3.40 19.10 16.46
C SER A 47 -4.51 19.10 15.44
N THR A 48 -4.58 20.20 14.71
CA THR A 48 -5.37 20.36 13.48
C THR A 48 -4.48 20.98 12.43
N SER A 49 -4.59 20.52 11.18
CA SER A 49 -3.84 21.10 10.07
C SER A 49 -4.60 21.08 8.76
N ALA A 50 -4.38 22.13 7.98
CA ALA A 50 -4.82 22.23 6.60
C ALA A 50 -3.58 22.58 5.76
N VAL A 51 -3.22 21.69 4.85
CA VAL A 51 -2.05 21.84 3.99
C VAL A 51 -2.48 21.76 2.54
N SER A 52 -1.99 22.66 1.70
CA SER A 52 -2.12 22.59 0.26
C SER A 52 -0.72 22.62 -0.36
N LEU A 53 -0.53 21.78 -1.36
CA LEU A 53 0.71 21.65 -2.12
C LEU A 53 0.34 21.76 -3.59
N GLY A 54 1.10 22.50 -4.37
CA GLY A 54 0.95 22.58 -5.82
C GLY A 54 2.28 22.83 -6.50
N GLY A 55 2.45 22.25 -7.69
CA GLY A 55 3.66 22.42 -8.46
C GLY A 55 3.81 21.38 -9.57
N HIS A 56 4.99 21.34 -10.16
CA HIS A 56 5.25 20.40 -11.26
C HIS A 56 6.68 19.86 -11.29
N GLY A 57 6.84 18.70 -11.90
CA GLY A 57 8.12 18.09 -12.26
C GLY A 57 8.17 17.79 -13.76
N ILE A 58 9.30 18.04 -14.39
CA ILE A 58 9.56 17.69 -15.78
C ILE A 58 10.68 16.67 -15.83
N GLN A 59 10.40 15.54 -16.43
CA GLN A 59 11.39 14.50 -16.74
C GLN A 59 11.55 14.42 -18.25
N VAL A 60 12.78 14.37 -18.71
CA VAL A 60 13.08 14.13 -20.11
C VAL A 60 13.98 12.92 -20.28
N VAL A 61 13.89 12.25 -21.42
CA VAL A 61 14.84 11.23 -21.87
C VAL A 61 15.15 11.50 -23.32
N ASN A 62 16.44 11.63 -23.67
CA ASN A 62 16.88 11.87 -25.03
C ASN A 62 17.00 10.57 -25.84
N ALA A 63 17.23 10.69 -27.14
CA ALA A 63 17.35 9.55 -28.06
C ALA A 63 18.52 8.60 -27.72
N GLU A 64 19.55 9.07 -27.00
CA GLU A 64 20.64 8.22 -26.50
C GLU A 64 20.30 7.47 -25.23
N GLY A 65 19.16 7.76 -24.61
CA GLY A 65 18.69 7.14 -23.36
C GLY A 65 19.14 7.86 -22.08
N TYR A 66 19.68 9.08 -22.17
CA TYR A 66 20.01 9.84 -20.96
C TYR A 66 18.83 10.65 -20.48
N GLY A 67 18.53 10.50 -19.19
CA GLY A 67 17.40 11.15 -18.53
C GLY A 67 17.81 12.25 -17.56
N ALA A 68 16.91 13.23 -17.38
CA ALA A 68 17.01 14.24 -16.34
C ALA A 68 15.62 14.59 -15.79
N LEU A 69 15.56 14.95 -14.50
CA LEU A 69 14.34 15.39 -13.81
C LEU A 69 14.64 16.65 -13.01
N ALA A 70 13.73 17.62 -13.06
CA ALA A 70 13.71 18.74 -12.15
C ALA A 70 12.26 19.17 -11.83
N SER A 71 12.05 19.90 -10.73
CA SER A 71 10.73 20.27 -10.23
C SER A 71 10.68 21.69 -9.68
N ARG A 72 9.47 22.25 -9.55
CA ARG A 72 9.17 23.55 -8.96
C ARG A 72 7.82 23.57 -8.25
N ASP A 73 7.71 24.44 -7.23
CA ASP A 73 6.49 24.65 -6.42
C ASP A 73 5.53 25.67 -7.04
N ASP A 74 5.51 25.81 -8.35
CA ASP A 74 4.57 26.68 -9.06
C ASP A 74 4.16 26.07 -10.42
N LEU A 75 3.03 26.53 -10.99
CA LEU A 75 2.49 26.05 -12.28
C LEU A 75 2.55 27.13 -13.38
N ARG A 76 3.34 28.19 -13.19
CA ARG A 76 3.44 29.31 -14.16
C ARG A 76 4.21 28.87 -15.41
N ALA A 77 3.81 29.45 -16.55
CA ALA A 77 4.34 29.08 -17.88
C ALA A 77 5.85 29.37 -18.03
N GLU A 78 6.30 30.59 -17.69
CA GLU A 78 7.71 30.96 -17.87
C GLU A 78 8.67 30.08 -17.06
N PRO A 79 8.46 29.85 -15.76
CA PRO A 79 9.28 28.91 -14.99
C PRO A 79 9.24 27.47 -15.50
N ALA A 80 8.10 27.00 -16.00
CA ALA A 80 7.97 25.63 -16.54
C ALA A 80 8.80 25.45 -17.83
N LEU A 81 8.75 26.43 -18.75
CA LEU A 81 9.52 26.38 -19.99
C LEU A 81 11.03 26.50 -19.71
N ALA A 82 11.45 27.36 -18.79
CA ALA A 82 12.85 27.45 -18.38
C ALA A 82 13.34 26.16 -17.72
N LEU A 83 12.46 25.47 -16.97
CA LEU A 83 12.77 24.15 -16.38
C LEU A 83 12.95 23.08 -17.44
N LEU A 84 12.08 23.07 -18.48
CA LEU A 84 12.19 22.16 -19.61
C LEU A 84 13.54 22.33 -20.33
N ASP A 85 13.91 23.58 -20.68
CA ASP A 85 15.17 23.87 -21.37
C ASP A 85 16.38 23.37 -20.54
N ARG A 86 16.34 23.56 -19.22
CA ARG A 86 17.38 23.09 -18.30
C ARG A 86 17.50 21.55 -18.26
N VAL A 87 16.40 20.82 -18.19
CA VAL A 87 16.47 19.34 -18.11
C VAL A 87 16.87 18.74 -19.47
N ILE A 88 16.51 19.37 -20.59
CA ILE A 88 16.99 19.01 -21.93
C ILE A 88 18.51 19.17 -22.00
N ASP A 89 19.06 20.29 -21.53
CA ASP A 89 20.50 20.53 -21.51
C ASP A 89 21.27 19.52 -20.66
N VAL A 90 20.72 19.15 -19.47
CA VAL A 90 21.31 18.11 -18.62
C VAL A 90 21.30 16.75 -19.33
N ALA A 91 20.18 16.35 -19.94
CA ALA A 91 20.07 15.09 -20.66
C ALA A 91 21.01 15.03 -21.86
N ALA A 92 21.18 16.13 -22.59
CA ALA A 92 22.13 16.25 -23.72
C ALA A 92 23.61 16.04 -23.31
N ARG A 93 23.93 16.40 -22.05
CA ARG A 93 25.26 16.21 -21.45
C ARG A 93 25.41 14.91 -20.70
N GLY A 94 24.42 14.00 -20.74
CA GLY A 94 24.34 12.79 -19.95
C GLY A 94 25.57 11.91 -20.01
N ARG A 95 26.17 11.73 -21.19
CA ARG A 95 27.42 10.98 -21.37
C ARG A 95 28.59 11.61 -20.59
N THR A 96 28.74 12.92 -20.67
CA THR A 96 29.81 13.66 -20.00
C THR A 96 29.62 13.67 -18.48
N LEU A 97 28.35 13.65 -18.04
CA LEU A 97 27.98 13.59 -16.61
C LEU A 97 28.00 12.18 -16.05
N GLY A 98 28.28 11.16 -16.86
CA GLY A 98 28.31 9.77 -16.42
C GLY A 98 26.93 9.21 -16.01
N LEU A 99 25.83 9.73 -16.60
CA LEU A 99 24.49 9.25 -16.30
C LEU A 99 24.29 7.83 -16.86
N GLU A 100 23.50 7.03 -16.16
CA GLU A 100 23.05 5.73 -16.69
C GLU A 100 22.09 5.94 -17.88
N ARG A 101 22.23 5.06 -18.87
CA ARG A 101 21.32 5.03 -20.01
C ARG A 101 20.11 4.16 -19.70
N VAL A 102 18.94 4.65 -20.09
CA VAL A 102 17.70 3.87 -20.04
C VAL A 102 17.23 3.54 -21.45
N ALA A 103 16.64 2.37 -21.62
CA ALA A 103 15.96 2.01 -22.86
C ALA A 103 14.49 2.44 -22.75
N LEU A 104 13.94 2.94 -23.86
CA LEU A 104 12.55 3.33 -23.97
C LEU A 104 11.80 2.28 -24.79
N PRO A 105 10.67 1.75 -24.26
CA PRO A 105 9.76 0.98 -25.08
C PRO A 105 8.96 1.91 -25.99
N GLU A 106 8.29 1.37 -26.96
CA GLU A 106 7.24 2.08 -27.68
C GLU A 106 6.09 2.40 -26.73
N LEU A 107 5.77 3.68 -26.56
CA LEU A 107 4.67 4.15 -25.74
C LEU A 107 3.50 4.58 -26.62
N ARG A 108 2.27 4.24 -26.22
CA ARG A 108 1.06 4.74 -26.89
C ARG A 108 0.58 6.00 -26.19
N PRO A 109 0.10 7.00 -26.96
CA PRO A 109 -0.59 8.15 -26.39
C PRO A 109 -1.79 7.72 -25.54
N GLU A 110 -1.99 8.44 -24.44
CA GLU A 110 -3.07 8.18 -23.48
C GLU A 110 -3.84 9.48 -23.21
N HIS A 111 -5.17 9.42 -23.30
CA HIS A 111 -6.05 10.56 -23.06
C HIS A 111 -7.17 10.14 -22.10
N SER A 112 -7.21 10.75 -20.92
CA SER A 112 -8.24 10.45 -19.95
C SER A 112 -8.43 11.58 -18.94
N HIS A 113 -9.68 11.73 -18.48
CA HIS A 113 -10.03 12.71 -17.47
C HIS A 113 -10.95 12.05 -16.42
N LEU A 114 -10.38 11.80 -15.24
CA LEU A 114 -11.02 11.17 -14.08
C LEU A 114 -10.99 12.12 -12.87
N PRO A 115 -11.80 13.21 -12.86
CA PRO A 115 -11.84 14.14 -11.75
C PRO A 115 -12.46 13.49 -10.50
N ALA A 116 -12.23 14.07 -9.33
CA ALA A 116 -13.02 13.75 -8.15
C ALA A 116 -14.48 14.16 -8.37
N ALA A 117 -15.41 13.35 -7.89
CA ALA A 117 -16.86 13.64 -8.02
C ALA A 117 -17.25 14.92 -7.28
N ASP A 118 -16.65 15.19 -6.11
CA ASP A 118 -16.91 16.38 -5.29
C ASP A 118 -15.60 16.90 -4.70
N PRO A 119 -14.76 17.59 -5.48
CA PRO A 119 -13.47 18.10 -5.00
C PRO A 119 -13.62 19.17 -3.92
N ASP A 120 -14.67 19.97 -3.96
CA ASP A 120 -14.89 21.05 -3.00
C ASP A 120 -15.14 20.52 -1.59
N SER A 121 -15.71 19.33 -1.44
CA SER A 121 -15.93 18.70 -0.14
C SER A 121 -14.63 18.42 0.62
N PHE A 122 -13.51 18.19 -0.06
CA PHE A 122 -12.20 17.99 0.56
C PHE A 122 -11.52 19.30 0.97
N VAL A 123 -11.76 20.36 0.23
CA VAL A 123 -11.15 21.69 0.49
C VAL A 123 -11.91 22.42 1.58
N SER A 124 -13.24 22.31 1.62
CA SER A 124 -14.14 23.03 2.52
C SER A 124 -14.46 22.30 3.83
N ILE A 125 -13.73 21.24 4.19
CA ILE A 125 -13.94 20.51 5.45
C ILE A 125 -13.87 21.47 6.65
N ASP A 126 -14.96 21.52 7.44
CA ASP A 126 -15.00 22.21 8.72
C ASP A 126 -14.19 21.39 9.77
N LEU A 127 -12.94 21.78 9.98
CA LEU A 127 -12.06 21.14 10.95
C LEU A 127 -12.57 21.24 12.39
N ALA A 128 -13.40 22.27 12.72
CA ALA A 128 -13.99 22.39 14.04
C ALA A 128 -15.11 21.34 14.23
N GLN A 129 -15.92 21.12 13.21
CA GLN A 129 -16.94 20.05 13.20
C GLN A 129 -16.27 18.67 13.26
N ALA A 130 -15.28 18.42 12.42
CA ALA A 130 -14.51 17.17 12.44
C ALA A 130 -13.88 16.92 13.81
N THR A 131 -13.32 17.94 14.45
CA THR A 131 -12.74 17.85 15.78
C THR A 131 -13.77 17.45 16.83
N ARG A 132 -14.95 18.10 16.84
CA ARG A 132 -16.05 17.73 17.76
C ARG A 132 -16.44 16.28 17.60
N ARG A 133 -16.63 15.84 16.34
CA ARG A 133 -17.05 14.47 16.04
C ARG A 133 -15.98 13.44 16.49
N LEU A 134 -14.70 13.73 16.29
CA LEU A 134 -13.61 12.85 16.76
C LEU A 134 -13.51 12.78 18.28
N ILE A 135 -13.79 13.87 18.98
CA ILE A 135 -13.86 13.89 20.46
C ILE A 135 -14.99 12.97 20.93
N GLU A 136 -16.16 13.01 20.29
CA GLU A 136 -17.27 12.12 20.58
C GLU A 136 -16.90 10.65 20.39
N LEU A 137 -16.30 10.31 19.23
CA LEU A 137 -15.87 8.95 18.93
C LEU A 137 -14.79 8.46 19.90
N GLU A 138 -13.82 9.31 20.25
CA GLU A 138 -12.78 8.99 21.24
C GLU A 138 -13.40 8.70 22.61
N SER A 139 -14.35 9.54 23.04
CA SER A 139 -15.07 9.37 24.29
C SER A 139 -15.90 8.07 24.31
N GLU A 140 -16.55 7.75 23.21
CA GLU A 140 -17.32 6.51 23.06
C GLU A 140 -16.41 5.27 23.19
N ILE A 141 -15.26 5.26 22.49
CA ILE A 141 -14.30 4.15 22.58
C ILE A 141 -13.79 3.99 24.02
N ARG A 142 -13.42 5.08 24.69
CA ARG A 142 -13.00 5.05 26.10
C ARG A 142 -14.09 4.55 27.06
N GLY A 143 -15.33 4.88 26.75
CA GLY A 143 -16.49 4.38 27.52
C GLY A 143 -16.69 2.88 27.39
N ARG A 144 -16.35 2.29 26.25
CA ARG A 144 -16.48 0.84 25.99
C ARG A 144 -15.36 0.01 26.62
N VAL A 145 -14.12 0.54 26.66
CA VAL A 145 -12.96 -0.18 27.19
C VAL A 145 -12.14 0.72 28.11
N SER A 146 -12.18 0.42 29.41
CA SER A 146 -11.38 1.13 30.42
C SER A 146 -9.93 0.63 30.46
N GLY A 147 -9.02 1.42 31.06
CA GLY A 147 -7.63 1.03 31.29
C GLY A 147 -6.69 1.23 30.10
N VAL A 148 -7.16 1.90 29.04
CA VAL A 148 -6.35 2.26 27.86
C VAL A 148 -6.39 3.76 27.60
N THR A 149 -5.30 4.28 27.05
CA THR A 149 -5.28 5.61 26.43
C THR A 149 -5.59 5.48 24.96
N VAL A 150 -6.54 6.26 24.48
CA VAL A 150 -6.99 6.25 23.07
C VAL A 150 -6.57 7.56 22.41
N GLN A 151 -5.98 7.43 21.23
CA GLN A 151 -5.72 8.53 20.31
C GLN A 151 -6.49 8.27 19.02
N VAL A 152 -7.24 9.25 18.55
CA VAL A 152 -8.05 9.18 17.32
C VAL A 152 -7.52 10.20 16.31
N SER A 153 -7.42 9.78 15.07
CA SER A 153 -6.94 10.62 13.95
C SER A 153 -7.92 10.62 12.80
N TYR A 154 -8.07 11.75 12.18
CA TYR A 154 -8.77 11.92 10.91
C TYR A 154 -7.82 12.50 9.88
N ARG A 155 -7.83 11.99 8.68
CA ARG A 155 -7.11 12.51 7.53
C ARG A 155 -8.00 12.45 6.30
N ALA A 156 -8.26 13.60 5.69
CA ALA A 156 -8.84 13.68 4.35
C ALA A 156 -7.82 14.30 3.40
N GLU A 157 -7.67 13.69 2.23
CA GLU A 157 -6.72 14.07 1.21
C GLU A 157 -7.36 14.00 -0.16
N LEU A 158 -7.23 15.07 -0.94
CA LEU A 158 -7.47 15.07 -2.38
C LEU A 158 -6.13 15.31 -3.06
N ASP A 159 -5.68 14.33 -3.83
CA ASP A 159 -4.43 14.36 -4.58
C ASP A 159 -4.76 14.30 -6.08
N SER A 160 -4.61 15.42 -6.79
CA SER A 160 -4.96 15.59 -8.19
C SER A 160 -3.69 15.72 -9.03
N TRP A 161 -3.63 14.97 -10.11
CA TRP A 161 -2.51 14.95 -11.05
C TRP A 161 -2.98 15.21 -12.47
N ARG A 162 -2.24 16.04 -13.21
CA ARG A 162 -2.33 16.14 -14.66
C ARG A 162 -0.95 15.88 -15.26
N ILE A 163 -0.88 14.97 -16.20
CA ILE A 163 0.39 14.51 -16.78
C ILE A 163 0.31 14.62 -18.30
N PHE A 164 1.22 15.41 -18.85
CA PHE A 164 1.42 15.53 -20.29
C PHE A 164 2.69 14.79 -20.70
N ARG A 165 2.62 14.09 -21.82
CA ARG A 165 3.80 13.53 -22.48
C ARG A 165 3.96 14.12 -23.88
N SER A 166 5.21 14.24 -24.35
CA SER A 166 5.52 14.81 -25.68
C SER A 166 5.07 13.93 -26.86
N ASP A 167 4.59 12.71 -26.60
CA ASP A 167 3.92 11.84 -27.59
C ASP A 167 2.43 12.20 -27.82
N GLY A 168 1.95 13.25 -27.20
CA GLY A 168 0.59 13.74 -27.28
C GLY A 168 -0.32 13.35 -26.11
N SER A 169 0.17 12.56 -25.16
CA SER A 169 -0.65 12.13 -24.02
C SER A 169 -1.05 13.29 -23.10
N ASP A 170 -2.28 13.23 -22.58
CA ASP A 170 -2.84 14.12 -21.56
C ASP A 170 -3.77 13.31 -20.65
N VAL A 171 -3.31 13.01 -19.44
CA VAL A 171 -4.13 12.34 -18.45
C VAL A 171 -4.30 13.22 -17.22
N TRP A 172 -5.54 13.35 -16.76
CA TRP A 172 -5.90 14.10 -15.57
C TRP A 172 -6.76 13.22 -14.67
N PHE A 173 -6.33 13.02 -13.43
CA PHE A 173 -7.02 12.17 -12.47
C PHE A 173 -6.88 12.70 -11.04
N ALA A 174 -7.85 12.36 -10.21
CA ALA A 174 -7.85 12.69 -8.80
C ALA A 174 -7.97 11.42 -7.94
N MET A 175 -7.30 11.42 -6.81
CA MET A 175 -7.24 10.31 -5.85
C MET A 175 -7.74 10.80 -4.49
N PRO A 176 -9.07 10.81 -4.28
CA PRO A 176 -9.67 11.17 -3.00
C PRO A 176 -9.43 10.06 -1.97
N ARG A 177 -9.04 10.43 -0.74
CA ARG A 177 -8.81 9.51 0.37
C ARG A 177 -9.25 10.11 1.68
N CYS A 178 -9.98 9.35 2.47
CA CYS A 178 -10.32 9.71 3.83
C CYS A 178 -10.05 8.53 4.76
N THR A 179 -9.49 8.78 5.93
CA THR A 179 -9.26 7.76 6.95
C THR A 179 -9.65 8.27 8.32
N ILE A 180 -10.27 7.39 9.12
CA ILE A 180 -10.38 7.55 10.56
C ILE A 180 -9.57 6.42 11.19
N GLY A 181 -8.55 6.77 11.96
CA GLY A 181 -7.69 5.84 12.64
C GLY A 181 -7.78 5.99 14.15
N MET A 182 -7.48 4.93 14.88
CA MET A 182 -7.27 4.98 16.31
C MET A 182 -6.01 4.21 16.72
N ARG A 183 -5.46 4.57 17.85
CA ARG A 183 -4.41 3.85 18.55
C ARG A 183 -4.72 3.76 20.04
N ALA A 184 -4.83 2.54 20.55
CA ALA A 184 -4.98 2.26 21.95
C ALA A 184 -3.64 1.84 22.56
N THR A 185 -3.31 2.33 23.74
CA THR A 185 -2.13 1.93 24.52
C THR A 185 -2.52 1.70 25.98
N SER A 186 -1.98 0.65 26.61
CA SER A 186 -2.14 0.44 28.05
C SER A 186 -0.91 0.94 28.80
N ALA A 187 -1.10 1.33 30.06
CA ALA A 187 -0.03 1.85 30.91
C ALA A 187 1.10 0.82 31.18
N GLY A 188 0.78 -0.46 31.16
CA GLY A 188 1.73 -1.54 31.46
C GLY A 188 2.58 -2.00 30.28
N TYR A 189 2.29 -1.53 29.05
CA TYR A 189 2.97 -2.03 27.85
C TYR A 189 3.82 -0.96 27.13
N GLY A 190 3.77 0.28 27.62
CA GLY A 190 4.49 1.43 27.04
C GLY A 190 3.90 1.94 25.71
N SER A 191 4.19 3.18 25.38
CA SER A 191 3.61 3.87 24.20
C SER A 191 4.05 3.29 22.85
N ARG A 192 5.11 2.47 22.79
CA ARG A 192 5.62 1.86 21.55
C ARG A 192 4.76 0.68 21.07
N HIS A 193 3.96 0.08 21.93
CA HIS A 193 3.20 -1.15 21.66
C HIS A 193 1.69 -0.92 21.55
N GLY A 194 1.27 0.23 21.02
CA GLY A 194 -0.14 0.50 20.80
C GLY A 194 -0.74 -0.37 19.70
N VAL A 195 -1.99 -0.79 19.89
CA VAL A 195 -2.79 -1.49 18.89
C VAL A 195 -3.62 -0.47 18.12
N SER A 196 -3.59 -0.55 16.80
CA SER A 196 -4.27 0.41 15.93
C SER A 196 -5.43 -0.26 15.18
N ALA A 197 -6.46 0.55 14.91
CA ALA A 197 -7.55 0.25 14.00
C ALA A 197 -7.73 1.42 13.04
N VAL A 198 -8.24 1.14 11.83
CA VAL A 198 -8.48 2.13 10.80
C VAL A 198 -9.67 1.71 9.95
N VAL A 199 -10.40 2.69 9.48
CA VAL A 199 -11.33 2.59 8.34
C VAL A 199 -11.00 3.67 7.33
N PHE A 200 -11.35 3.45 6.09
CA PHE A 200 -11.12 4.41 5.00
C PHE A 200 -12.32 4.48 4.06
N ASP A 201 -12.37 5.57 3.31
CA ASP A 201 -13.32 5.81 2.22
C ASP A 201 -12.68 6.80 1.22
N SER A 202 -13.26 6.89 0.05
CA SER A 202 -12.97 7.94 -0.93
C SER A 202 -13.74 9.25 -0.67
N SER A 203 -14.66 9.28 0.29
CA SER A 203 -15.42 10.46 0.71
C SER A 203 -14.83 11.08 2.00
N PRO A 204 -14.74 12.42 2.09
CA PRO A 204 -14.31 13.08 3.32
C PRO A 204 -15.37 13.02 4.43
N ARG A 205 -16.59 12.56 4.13
CA ARG A 205 -17.72 12.43 5.07
C ARG A 205 -17.79 11.07 5.73
N LEU A 206 -16.66 10.37 5.85
CA LEU A 206 -16.57 9.03 6.44
C LEU A 206 -17.23 8.93 7.83
N PHE A 207 -17.19 9.98 8.63
CA PHE A 207 -17.84 10.01 9.96
C PHE A 207 -19.32 10.36 9.95
N ASP A 208 -19.91 10.66 8.78
CA ASP A 208 -21.36 10.85 8.59
C ASP A 208 -22.03 9.55 8.11
N ASP A 209 -21.24 8.55 7.65
CA ASP A 209 -21.74 7.24 7.24
C ASP A 209 -21.84 6.30 8.44
N GLU A 210 -23.09 5.90 8.78
CA GLU A 210 -23.36 5.06 9.94
C GLU A 210 -22.65 3.70 9.89
N ALA A 211 -22.55 3.08 8.71
CA ALA A 211 -21.93 1.78 8.53
C ALA A 211 -20.40 1.87 8.78
N SER A 212 -19.75 2.89 8.24
CA SER A 212 -18.34 3.17 8.45
C SER A 212 -18.01 3.48 9.91
N VAL A 213 -18.87 4.26 10.58
CA VAL A 213 -18.73 4.56 12.01
C VAL A 213 -18.90 3.31 12.84
N ALA A 214 -19.91 2.47 12.55
CA ALA A 214 -20.13 1.22 13.25
C ALA A 214 -18.93 0.26 13.11
N LEU A 215 -18.40 0.13 11.89
CA LEU A 215 -17.20 -0.65 11.62
C LEU A 215 -15.98 -0.10 12.36
N TYR A 216 -15.80 1.22 12.35
CA TYR A 216 -14.73 1.90 13.07
C TYR A 216 -14.80 1.63 14.58
N LEU A 217 -15.97 1.76 15.18
CA LEU A 217 -16.17 1.51 16.61
C LEU A 217 -15.92 0.04 16.96
N LYS A 218 -16.39 -0.91 16.14
CA LYS A 218 -16.15 -2.36 16.32
C LYS A 218 -14.67 -2.69 16.27
N ARG A 219 -13.93 -2.21 15.26
CA ARG A 219 -12.48 -2.39 15.15
C ARG A 219 -11.72 -1.72 16.30
N SER A 220 -12.15 -0.53 16.70
CA SER A 220 -11.53 0.24 17.80
C SER A 220 -11.74 -0.42 19.15
N GLU A 221 -12.90 -0.99 19.40
CA GLU A 221 -13.18 -1.76 20.61
C GLU A 221 -12.30 -3.00 20.68
N ALA A 222 -12.20 -3.78 19.60
CA ALA A 222 -11.33 -4.96 19.53
C ALA A 222 -9.84 -4.59 19.77
N ALA A 223 -9.36 -3.53 19.14
CA ALA A 223 -7.99 -3.03 19.32
C ALA A 223 -7.74 -2.55 20.76
N SER A 224 -8.73 -1.91 21.40
CA SER A 224 -8.63 -1.42 22.78
C SER A 224 -8.61 -2.56 23.78
N ARG A 225 -9.45 -3.60 23.59
CA ARG A 225 -9.44 -4.82 24.42
C ARG A 225 -8.10 -5.52 24.32
N LEU A 226 -7.60 -5.72 23.12
CA LEU A 226 -6.29 -6.32 22.89
C LEU A 226 -5.17 -5.51 23.56
N ALA A 227 -5.15 -4.18 23.40
CA ALA A 227 -4.14 -3.33 24.04
C ALA A 227 -4.18 -3.44 25.58
N ARG A 228 -5.36 -3.63 26.17
CA ARG A 228 -5.52 -3.81 27.61
C ARG A 228 -4.98 -5.18 28.09
N GLU A 229 -5.15 -6.24 27.31
CA GLU A 229 -4.83 -7.62 27.68
C GLU A 229 -3.36 -7.98 27.45
N LEU A 230 -2.72 -7.34 26.46
CA LEU A 230 -1.33 -7.60 26.07
C LEU A 230 -0.29 -7.55 27.23
N PRO A 231 -0.35 -6.62 28.20
CA PRO A 231 0.61 -6.59 29.31
C PRO A 231 0.70 -7.89 30.10
N ASP A 232 -0.42 -8.56 30.30
CA ASP A 232 -0.54 -9.76 31.15
C ASP A 232 -0.27 -11.07 30.37
N ALA A 233 -0.23 -11.02 29.04
CA ALA A 233 0.04 -12.19 28.21
C ALA A 233 1.47 -12.70 28.38
N ALA A 234 1.67 -14.01 28.26
CA ALA A 234 3.00 -14.62 28.23
C ALA A 234 3.69 -14.40 26.88
N PRO A 235 5.03 -14.44 26.78
CA PRO A 235 5.72 -14.55 25.52
C PRO A 235 5.40 -15.87 24.82
N HIS A 236 5.19 -15.84 23.49
CA HIS A 236 5.01 -17.06 22.71
C HIS A 236 6.34 -17.86 22.63
N PRO A 237 6.32 -19.18 22.78
CA PRO A 237 7.50 -20.02 22.56
C PRO A 237 8.06 -19.84 21.15
N SER A 238 9.38 -19.80 21.02
CA SER A 238 10.04 -19.69 19.70
C SER A 238 10.07 -21.05 19.01
N GLY A 239 9.88 -21.07 17.69
CA GLY A 239 9.98 -22.29 16.88
C GLY A 239 9.25 -22.21 15.56
N SER A 240 9.28 -23.31 14.83
CA SER A 240 8.40 -23.54 13.67
C SER A 240 7.11 -24.19 14.17
N SER A 241 6.00 -23.85 13.56
CA SER A 241 4.68 -24.42 13.82
C SER A 241 3.77 -24.17 12.62
N PRO A 242 2.70 -24.95 12.44
CA PRO A 242 1.65 -24.57 11.51
C PRO A 242 1.01 -23.25 11.94
N LEU A 243 0.58 -22.43 10.97
CA LEU A 243 0.09 -21.08 11.21
C LEU A 243 -1.27 -20.85 10.58
N VAL A 244 -2.07 -20.02 11.23
CA VAL A 244 -3.16 -19.27 10.60
C VAL A 244 -2.76 -17.80 10.58
N ILE A 245 -2.86 -17.16 9.44
CA ILE A 245 -2.66 -15.71 9.32
C ILE A 245 -3.94 -15.06 8.79
N ASP A 246 -4.28 -13.88 9.31
CA ASP A 246 -5.41 -13.14 8.78
C ASP A 246 -5.05 -12.36 7.50
N TYR A 247 -6.07 -11.83 6.83
CA TYR A 247 -5.94 -11.11 5.57
C TYR A 247 -4.95 -9.92 5.63
N ALA A 248 -4.84 -9.27 6.80
CA ALA A 248 -3.96 -8.12 6.96
C ALA A 248 -2.49 -8.55 7.06
N LEU A 249 -2.20 -9.65 7.73
CA LEU A 249 -0.85 -10.24 7.76
C LEU A 249 -0.49 -10.89 6.43
N ALA A 250 -1.46 -11.52 5.75
CA ALA A 250 -1.30 -12.03 4.39
C ALA A 250 -0.98 -10.91 3.39
N LYS A 251 -1.61 -9.72 3.52
CA LYS A 251 -1.22 -8.52 2.77
C LYS A 251 0.23 -8.12 3.06
N GLY A 252 0.65 -8.18 4.32
CA GLY A 252 2.05 -7.94 4.70
C GLY A 252 3.00 -8.89 3.97
N LEU A 253 2.68 -10.19 3.92
CA LEU A 253 3.44 -11.19 3.18
C LEU A 253 3.48 -10.90 1.68
N ALA A 254 2.34 -10.62 1.05
CA ALA A 254 2.28 -10.26 -0.37
C ALA A 254 3.13 -9.01 -0.68
N HIS A 255 2.96 -7.95 0.13
CA HIS A 255 3.57 -6.65 -0.10
C HIS A 255 5.08 -6.66 0.11
N GLU A 256 5.52 -7.10 1.27
CA GLU A 256 6.93 -7.06 1.62
C GLU A 256 7.71 -8.16 0.88
N ALA A 257 7.24 -9.40 0.93
CA ALA A 257 7.99 -10.51 0.38
C ALA A 257 8.02 -10.52 -1.15
N PHE A 258 6.85 -10.47 -1.79
CA PHE A 258 6.75 -10.59 -3.26
C PHE A 258 6.65 -9.24 -3.96
N GLY A 259 5.90 -8.29 -3.43
CA GLY A 259 5.68 -7.00 -4.04
C GLY A 259 6.99 -6.25 -4.29
N HIS A 260 7.77 -6.00 -3.25
CA HIS A 260 9.06 -5.30 -3.39
C HIS A 260 10.09 -6.09 -4.21
N ALA A 261 10.10 -7.42 -4.11
CA ALA A 261 11.01 -8.24 -4.90
C ALA A 261 10.64 -8.28 -6.40
N SER A 262 9.36 -8.00 -6.74
CA SER A 262 8.85 -7.94 -8.11
C SER A 262 8.96 -6.55 -8.75
N GLU A 263 9.46 -5.53 -8.04
CA GLU A 263 9.68 -4.19 -8.59
C GLU A 263 10.88 -4.20 -9.55
N ALA A 264 10.62 -3.99 -10.84
CA ALA A 264 11.57 -4.23 -11.93
C ALA A 264 12.83 -3.34 -11.89
N ASP A 265 12.76 -2.17 -11.26
CA ASP A 265 13.91 -1.30 -11.02
C ASP A 265 14.91 -1.88 -10.01
N SER A 266 14.53 -2.94 -9.28
CA SER A 266 15.34 -3.64 -8.27
C SER A 266 15.89 -4.99 -8.77
N PHE A 267 15.64 -5.41 -10.01
CA PHE A 267 15.97 -6.76 -10.48
C PHE A 267 17.48 -7.10 -10.48
N ARG A 268 18.36 -6.10 -10.47
CA ARG A 268 19.81 -6.36 -10.31
C ARG A 268 20.17 -6.97 -8.94
N SER A 269 19.30 -6.79 -7.95
CA SER A 269 19.49 -7.28 -6.58
C SER A 269 18.32 -8.09 -6.05
N SER A 270 17.29 -8.37 -6.84
CA SER A 270 16.13 -9.14 -6.40
C SER A 270 16.38 -10.64 -6.48
N VAL A 271 15.97 -11.37 -5.44
CA VAL A 271 15.96 -12.84 -5.42
C VAL A 271 15.04 -13.46 -6.48
N LEU A 272 14.07 -12.69 -7.02
CA LEU A 272 13.18 -13.11 -8.10
C LEU A 272 13.76 -12.87 -9.49
N ALA A 273 14.99 -12.40 -9.59
CA ALA A 273 15.65 -12.12 -10.86
C ALA A 273 17.02 -12.83 -10.93
N SER A 274 17.49 -13.05 -12.15
CA SER A 274 18.82 -13.54 -12.45
C SER A 274 19.43 -12.64 -13.51
N GLU A 275 20.66 -12.18 -13.29
CA GLU A 275 21.37 -11.26 -14.21
C GLU A 275 20.56 -9.99 -14.55
N GLY A 276 19.75 -9.50 -13.59
CA GLY A 276 18.89 -8.32 -13.75
C GLY A 276 17.61 -8.57 -14.53
N ARG A 277 17.27 -9.82 -14.86
CA ARG A 277 16.03 -10.22 -15.54
C ARG A 277 15.15 -11.05 -14.64
N PHE A 278 13.85 -10.78 -14.68
CA PHE A 278 12.85 -11.53 -13.91
C PHE A 278 12.77 -12.99 -14.36
N ARG A 279 12.64 -13.91 -13.41
CA ARG A 279 12.62 -15.36 -13.67
C ARG A 279 11.20 -15.83 -14.02
N VAL A 280 10.60 -15.27 -15.08
CA VAL A 280 9.25 -15.61 -15.54
C VAL A 280 9.13 -17.11 -15.76
N GLY A 281 8.04 -17.73 -15.28
CA GLY A 281 7.74 -19.14 -15.40
C GLY A 281 8.37 -20.01 -14.32
N GLU A 282 9.21 -19.46 -13.43
CA GLU A 282 9.77 -20.23 -12.32
C GLU A 282 8.71 -20.51 -11.25
N GLU A 283 8.67 -21.74 -10.78
CA GLU A 283 7.76 -22.20 -9.74
C GLU A 283 8.27 -21.75 -8.36
N VAL A 284 7.44 -20.99 -7.63
CA VAL A 284 7.79 -20.38 -6.33
C VAL A 284 6.77 -20.70 -5.24
N GLY A 285 5.64 -21.27 -5.58
CA GLY A 285 4.56 -21.59 -4.66
C GLY A 285 3.64 -22.70 -5.16
N PRO A 286 2.58 -23.03 -4.39
CA PRO A 286 1.59 -24.03 -4.80
C PRO A 286 0.75 -23.53 -5.98
N GLU A 287 0.30 -24.47 -6.82
CA GLU A 287 -0.51 -24.18 -8.01
C GLU A 287 -1.84 -23.45 -7.71
N HIS A 288 -2.39 -23.61 -6.52
CA HIS A 288 -3.64 -22.97 -6.11
C HIS A 288 -3.45 -21.55 -5.52
N VAL A 289 -2.24 -20.97 -5.60
CA VAL A 289 -1.93 -19.64 -5.01
C VAL A 289 -1.48 -18.68 -6.09
N SER A 290 -2.10 -17.50 -6.11
CA SER A 290 -1.73 -16.37 -6.97
C SER A 290 -1.45 -15.10 -6.14
N ILE A 291 -0.57 -14.24 -6.62
CA ILE A 291 -0.30 -12.91 -6.05
C ILE A 291 -0.54 -11.86 -7.11
N ILE A 292 -1.40 -10.91 -6.81
CA ILE A 292 -1.90 -9.93 -7.76
C ILE A 292 -1.77 -8.53 -7.19
N ASP A 293 -1.35 -7.56 -8.00
CA ASP A 293 -1.46 -6.12 -7.72
C ASP A 293 -2.28 -5.44 -8.81
N GLU A 294 -3.26 -4.63 -8.41
CA GLU A 294 -4.06 -3.86 -9.36
C GLU A 294 -4.63 -2.58 -8.74
N PRO A 295 -4.92 -1.54 -9.57
CA PRO A 295 -5.61 -0.34 -9.11
C PRO A 295 -7.10 -0.64 -8.91
N VAL A 296 -7.53 -0.81 -7.67
CA VAL A 296 -8.93 -1.01 -7.31
C VAL A 296 -9.59 0.35 -7.09
N GLU A 297 -10.63 0.66 -7.87
CA GLU A 297 -11.36 1.94 -7.74
C GLU A 297 -12.01 2.06 -6.36
N GLY A 298 -11.92 3.25 -5.77
CA GLY A 298 -12.43 3.51 -4.42
C GLY A 298 -11.53 3.01 -3.29
N ASP A 299 -10.46 2.27 -3.62
CA ASP A 299 -9.50 1.79 -2.62
C ASP A 299 -8.55 2.90 -2.14
N HIS A 300 -8.04 2.75 -0.91
CA HIS A 300 -7.08 3.69 -0.31
C HIS A 300 -5.84 3.94 -1.17
N ALA A 301 -5.34 2.91 -1.84
CA ALA A 301 -4.16 2.99 -2.69
C ALA A 301 -4.48 3.21 -4.17
N TRP A 302 -5.75 3.42 -4.51
CA TRP A 302 -6.17 3.60 -5.90
C TRP A 302 -5.36 4.69 -6.62
N GLN A 303 -4.85 4.33 -7.78
CA GLN A 303 -4.15 5.22 -8.71
C GLN A 303 -4.35 4.69 -10.12
N PRO A 304 -5.25 5.29 -10.93
CA PRO A 304 -5.63 4.75 -12.24
C PRO A 304 -4.54 4.90 -13.30
N PHE A 305 -3.72 5.93 -13.19
CA PHE A 305 -2.58 6.18 -14.08
C PHE A 305 -1.28 6.22 -13.30
N SER A 306 -0.24 5.69 -13.88
CA SER A 306 1.11 5.81 -13.34
C SER A 306 1.58 7.27 -13.35
N ALA A 307 2.58 7.57 -12.54
CA ALA A 307 3.23 8.88 -12.58
C ALA A 307 3.99 9.17 -13.91
N ASN A 308 3.98 8.22 -14.83
CA ASN A 308 4.49 8.41 -16.21
C ASN A 308 3.36 8.63 -17.24
N GLY A 309 2.11 8.82 -16.79
CA GLY A 309 0.96 9.09 -17.64
C GLY A 309 0.54 7.91 -18.50
N LEU A 310 0.61 6.70 -17.98
CA LEU A 310 0.14 5.45 -18.60
C LEU A 310 -0.96 4.84 -17.75
N ALA A 311 -1.99 4.30 -18.37
CA ALA A 311 -3.02 3.53 -17.65
C ALA A 311 -2.36 2.40 -16.89
N ARG A 312 -2.67 2.29 -15.58
CA ARG A 312 -2.12 1.25 -14.73
C ARG A 312 -2.85 -0.06 -14.98
N GLU A 313 -2.10 -1.14 -15.14
CA GLU A 313 -2.65 -2.45 -15.43
C GLU A 313 -2.62 -3.38 -14.21
N ARG A 314 -3.51 -4.35 -14.22
CA ARG A 314 -3.43 -5.51 -13.31
C ARG A 314 -2.14 -6.28 -13.59
N ALA A 315 -1.33 -6.50 -12.56
CA ALA A 315 -0.11 -7.27 -12.61
C ALA A 315 -0.30 -8.57 -11.83
N VAL A 316 -0.13 -9.71 -12.48
CA VAL A 316 -0.14 -11.03 -11.83
C VAL A 316 1.31 -11.39 -11.54
N LEU A 317 1.76 -11.14 -10.30
CA LEU A 317 3.17 -11.34 -9.91
C LEU A 317 3.51 -12.83 -9.81
N VAL A 318 2.59 -13.59 -9.24
CA VAL A 318 2.62 -15.05 -9.17
C VAL A 318 1.29 -15.56 -9.73
N ASP A 319 1.33 -16.34 -10.78
CA ASP A 319 0.18 -16.95 -11.43
C ASP A 319 0.19 -18.46 -11.16
N HIS A 320 -0.74 -18.93 -10.32
CA HIS A 320 -0.84 -20.34 -9.96
C HIS A 320 0.53 -20.95 -9.61
N GLY A 321 1.18 -20.32 -8.61
CA GLY A 321 2.49 -20.74 -8.08
C GLY A 321 3.71 -20.39 -8.93
N LYS A 322 3.55 -19.75 -10.10
CA LYS A 322 4.66 -19.41 -11.01
C LYS A 322 4.85 -17.90 -11.15
N LEU A 323 6.08 -17.45 -11.18
CA LEU A 323 6.40 -16.05 -11.48
C LEU A 323 5.89 -15.66 -12.88
N SER A 324 5.16 -14.55 -12.98
CA SER A 324 4.53 -14.11 -14.22
C SER A 324 4.92 -12.67 -14.56
N ASP A 325 4.36 -11.66 -13.90
CA ASP A 325 4.64 -10.25 -14.15
C ASP A 325 5.62 -9.66 -13.12
N GLY A 326 6.35 -8.60 -13.54
CA GLY A 326 6.99 -7.66 -12.62
C GLY A 326 6.21 -6.37 -12.54
N LEU A 327 6.34 -5.64 -11.43
CA LEU A 327 5.87 -4.27 -11.32
C LEU A 327 6.86 -3.37 -12.07
N SER A 328 6.45 -2.78 -13.17
CA SER A 328 7.37 -2.10 -14.10
C SER A 328 6.89 -0.70 -14.48
N ASP A 329 7.86 0.14 -14.76
CA ASP A 329 7.71 1.41 -15.46
C ASP A 329 8.31 1.28 -16.88
N PRO A 330 8.24 2.31 -17.75
CA PRO A 330 8.76 2.22 -19.11
C PRO A 330 10.23 1.78 -19.20
N TRP A 331 11.07 2.23 -18.26
CA TRP A 331 12.50 1.94 -18.29
C TRP A 331 12.82 0.54 -17.76
N SER A 332 12.23 0.20 -16.63
CA SER A 332 12.46 -1.08 -15.95
C SER A 332 11.79 -2.27 -16.64
N ALA A 333 10.71 -2.05 -17.40
CA ALA A 333 10.10 -3.10 -18.22
C ALA A 333 11.11 -3.65 -19.24
N VAL A 334 11.80 -2.75 -19.95
CA VAL A 334 12.80 -3.14 -20.97
C VAL A 334 14.01 -3.79 -20.33
N SER A 335 14.59 -3.15 -19.30
CA SER A 335 15.80 -3.65 -18.64
C SER A 335 15.54 -4.97 -17.89
N GLY A 336 14.38 -5.13 -17.27
CA GLY A 336 13.99 -6.32 -16.52
C GLY A 336 13.45 -7.46 -17.37
N GLY A 337 13.12 -7.20 -18.65
CA GLY A 337 12.56 -8.20 -19.55
C GLY A 337 11.15 -8.64 -19.16
N VAL A 338 10.34 -7.72 -18.63
CA VAL A 338 8.95 -7.96 -18.19
C VAL A 338 7.97 -7.10 -18.98
N ARG A 339 6.70 -7.47 -18.93
CA ARG A 339 5.60 -6.67 -19.47
C ARG A 339 5.56 -5.29 -18.80
N LEU A 340 5.19 -4.25 -19.53
CA LEU A 340 4.94 -2.93 -18.98
C LEU A 340 3.59 -2.91 -18.23
N THR A 341 3.65 -2.91 -16.92
CA THR A 341 2.45 -2.89 -16.03
C THR A 341 2.07 -1.47 -15.59
N ALA A 342 2.84 -0.47 -16.00
CA ALA A 342 2.66 0.93 -15.67
C ALA A 342 2.58 1.17 -14.14
N ALA A 343 3.42 0.48 -13.37
CA ALA A 343 3.39 0.50 -11.91
C ALA A 343 4.07 1.72 -11.27
N ALA A 344 4.57 2.68 -12.07
CA ALA A 344 5.30 3.83 -11.57
C ALA A 344 4.43 4.75 -10.70
N ARG A 345 4.89 5.01 -9.46
CA ARG A 345 4.27 5.94 -8.50
C ARG A 345 5.32 6.94 -8.00
N ALA A 346 4.85 8.11 -7.63
CA ALA A 346 5.67 9.13 -6.96
C ALA A 346 4.90 9.71 -5.78
N GLU A 347 5.60 10.02 -4.68
CA GLU A 347 4.98 10.68 -3.54
C GLU A 347 4.51 12.08 -3.90
N SER A 348 5.28 12.80 -4.72
CA SER A 348 4.91 14.12 -5.24
C SER A 348 5.63 14.41 -6.55
N PHE A 349 5.28 15.52 -7.18
CA PHE A 349 5.94 16.02 -8.39
C PHE A 349 7.46 16.25 -8.23
N HIS A 350 7.97 16.35 -7.01
CA HIS A 350 9.41 16.47 -6.73
C HIS A 350 10.19 15.17 -6.95
N HIS A 351 9.51 14.03 -6.93
CA HIS A 351 10.15 12.74 -6.86
C HIS A 351 10.18 12.05 -8.23
N ALA A 352 11.26 11.33 -8.47
CA ALA A 352 11.32 10.39 -9.60
C ALA A 352 10.32 9.26 -9.37
N PRO A 353 9.46 8.94 -10.35
CA PRO A 353 8.57 7.79 -10.26
C PRO A 353 9.34 6.48 -10.14
N GLN A 354 8.76 5.55 -9.39
CA GLN A 354 9.33 4.22 -9.14
C GLN A 354 8.23 3.16 -9.23
N PRO A 355 8.50 1.96 -9.75
CA PRO A 355 7.59 0.82 -9.62
C PRO A 355 7.18 0.57 -8.18
N ARG A 356 5.89 0.51 -7.90
CA ARG A 356 5.29 0.34 -6.57
C ARG A 356 3.92 -0.33 -6.67
N MET A 357 3.55 -1.04 -5.64
CA MET A 357 2.24 -1.66 -5.48
C MET A 357 1.13 -0.63 -5.24
N THR A 358 -0.12 -1.01 -5.53
CA THR A 358 -1.36 -0.36 -5.10
C THR A 358 -2.13 -1.25 -4.15
N ASN A 359 -3.09 -2.06 -4.66
CA ASN A 359 -3.81 -3.07 -3.90
C ASN A 359 -3.21 -4.44 -4.23
N ILE A 360 -2.33 -4.92 -3.35
CA ILE A 360 -1.67 -6.22 -3.52
C ILE A 360 -2.32 -7.27 -2.63
N ARG A 361 -2.53 -8.48 -3.18
CA ARG A 361 -3.23 -9.55 -2.46
C ARG A 361 -2.72 -10.94 -2.81
N ILE A 362 -2.96 -11.88 -1.87
CA ILE A 362 -2.85 -13.32 -2.11
C ILE A 362 -4.25 -13.84 -2.37
N GLU A 363 -4.45 -14.51 -3.49
CA GLU A 363 -5.65 -15.25 -3.83
C GLU A 363 -5.35 -16.75 -3.76
N VAL A 364 -6.29 -17.52 -3.23
CA VAL A 364 -6.21 -18.98 -3.14
C VAL A 364 -7.46 -19.55 -3.80
N ASP A 365 -7.28 -20.52 -4.69
CA ASP A 365 -8.38 -21.14 -5.38
C ASP A 365 -9.27 -21.95 -4.41
N ASP A 366 -10.57 -21.98 -4.69
CA ASP A 366 -11.56 -22.77 -3.95
C ASP A 366 -11.51 -22.56 -2.41
N PRO A 367 -11.60 -21.32 -1.91
CA PRO A 367 -11.54 -21.06 -0.48
C PRO A 367 -12.70 -21.71 0.25
N LEU A 368 -12.43 -22.25 1.43
CA LEU A 368 -13.45 -22.83 2.30
C LEU A 368 -14.40 -21.75 2.86
N PRO A 369 -15.66 -22.07 3.10
CA PRO A 369 -16.61 -21.09 3.62
C PRO A 369 -16.21 -20.53 5.00
N ALA A 370 -16.33 -19.21 5.18
CA ALA A 370 -16.32 -18.52 6.46
C ALA A 370 -17.52 -17.57 6.50
N PRO A 371 -18.66 -17.96 7.07
CA PRO A 371 -19.88 -17.18 7.02
C PRO A 371 -19.81 -15.91 7.87
N GLY A 372 -20.45 -14.84 7.40
CA GLY A 372 -20.49 -13.55 8.09
C GLY A 372 -19.29 -12.64 7.77
N GLU A 373 -19.20 -11.55 8.53
CA GLU A 373 -18.15 -10.55 8.35
C GLU A 373 -16.89 -10.90 9.12
N PHE A 374 -15.72 -10.57 8.59
CA PHE A 374 -14.42 -10.81 9.23
C PHE A 374 -14.38 -10.30 10.69
N GLU A 375 -14.93 -9.13 10.94
CA GLU A 375 -14.97 -8.53 12.27
C GLU A 375 -15.83 -9.29 13.29
N GLY A 376 -16.52 -10.35 12.88
CA GLY A 376 -17.21 -11.32 13.74
C GLY A 376 -16.31 -12.43 14.27
N TYR A 377 -15.11 -12.58 13.70
CA TYR A 377 -14.19 -13.65 14.07
C TYR A 377 -13.20 -13.19 15.16
N GLY A 378 -13.47 -13.55 16.39
CA GLY A 378 -12.44 -13.60 17.45
C GLY A 378 -11.68 -14.94 17.38
N PRO A 379 -10.66 -15.14 18.25
CA PRO A 379 -9.85 -16.35 18.22
C PRO A 379 -10.66 -17.64 18.46
N GLU A 380 -11.73 -17.59 19.27
CA GLU A 380 -12.64 -18.73 19.49
C GLU A 380 -13.40 -19.09 18.20
N GLN A 381 -13.92 -18.11 17.47
CA GLN A 381 -14.62 -18.34 16.20
C GLN A 381 -13.67 -18.86 15.12
N VAL A 382 -12.41 -18.41 15.10
CA VAL A 382 -11.38 -18.96 14.22
C VAL A 382 -11.10 -20.42 14.58
N ARG A 383 -10.95 -20.76 15.86
CA ARG A 383 -10.80 -22.15 16.32
C ARG A 383 -11.98 -23.01 15.84
N ASP A 384 -13.22 -22.56 16.04
CA ASP A 384 -14.41 -23.31 15.66
C ASP A 384 -14.51 -23.51 14.15
N LEU A 385 -14.13 -22.49 13.37
CA LEU A 385 -14.02 -22.57 11.90
C LEU A 385 -13.03 -23.68 11.49
N LEU A 386 -11.83 -23.68 12.07
CA LEU A 386 -10.79 -24.67 11.79
C LEU A 386 -11.20 -26.09 12.22
N ALA A 387 -11.89 -26.21 13.36
CA ALA A 387 -12.42 -27.47 13.85
C ALA A 387 -13.46 -28.04 12.88
N GLY A 388 -14.41 -27.21 12.42
CA GLY A 388 -15.43 -27.58 11.45
C GLY A 388 -14.84 -28.07 10.11
N ALA A 389 -13.75 -27.47 9.68
CA ALA A 389 -13.02 -27.88 8.47
C ALA A 389 -12.06 -29.07 8.68
N GLY A 390 -11.92 -29.55 9.92
CA GLY A 390 -11.06 -30.69 10.25
C GLY A 390 -9.56 -30.38 10.23
N VAL A 391 -9.16 -29.11 10.31
CA VAL A 391 -7.75 -28.69 10.33
C VAL A 391 -7.00 -29.34 11.51
N PHE A 392 -7.63 -29.48 12.66
CA PHE A 392 -7.03 -30.08 13.86
C PHE A 392 -6.72 -31.59 13.73
N ARG A 393 -7.21 -32.27 12.69
CA ARG A 393 -6.77 -33.65 12.39
C ARG A 393 -5.34 -33.72 11.85
N ARG A 394 -4.91 -32.63 11.16
CA ARG A 394 -3.55 -32.50 10.62
C ARG A 394 -2.64 -31.80 11.63
N HIS A 395 -3.15 -30.77 12.27
CA HIS A 395 -2.44 -29.89 13.18
C HIS A 395 -3.14 -29.85 14.54
N PRO A 396 -2.82 -30.74 15.48
CA PRO A 396 -3.48 -30.76 16.81
C PRO A 396 -3.39 -29.42 17.56
N LYS A 397 -2.38 -28.61 17.23
CA LYS A 397 -2.21 -27.25 17.69
C LYS A 397 -1.71 -26.39 16.54
N ILE A 398 -2.24 -25.16 16.40
CA ILE A 398 -1.89 -24.22 15.33
C ILE A 398 -1.82 -22.80 15.90
N ALA A 399 -0.83 -22.01 15.53
CA ALA A 399 -0.69 -20.63 15.98
C ALA A 399 -1.45 -19.68 15.05
N TYR A 400 -2.40 -18.91 15.58
CA TYR A 400 -3.10 -17.86 14.87
C TYR A 400 -2.42 -16.52 15.11
N LEU A 401 -1.91 -15.91 14.04
CA LEU A 401 -1.29 -14.60 14.04
C LEU A 401 -2.32 -13.58 13.55
N SER A 402 -2.72 -12.69 14.46
CA SER A 402 -3.75 -11.70 14.17
C SER A 402 -3.15 -10.32 13.90
N GLY A 403 -3.56 -9.72 12.79
CA GLY A 403 -3.25 -8.37 12.38
C GLY A 403 -1.80 -8.14 11.98
N TYR A 404 -1.57 -7.09 11.21
CA TYR A 404 -0.25 -6.66 10.76
C TYR A 404 0.14 -5.33 11.43
N SER A 405 1.36 -5.25 11.95
CA SER A 405 1.88 -4.06 12.63
C SER A 405 3.14 -3.49 11.96
N GLY A 406 3.48 -4.01 10.79
CA GLY A 406 4.66 -3.61 10.03
C GLY A 406 5.64 -4.77 9.86
N GLY A 407 6.60 -4.56 8.98
CA GLY A 407 7.63 -5.54 8.66
C GLY A 407 8.59 -5.01 7.62
N GLN A 408 9.49 -5.86 7.24
CA GLN A 408 10.47 -5.59 6.19
C GLN A 408 10.92 -6.89 5.53
N VAL A 409 11.41 -6.76 4.31
CA VAL A 409 12.05 -7.85 3.56
C VAL A 409 13.45 -7.41 3.13
N ASN A 410 14.33 -8.37 3.00
CA ASN A 410 15.54 -8.23 2.18
C ASN A 410 15.24 -8.76 0.77
N PRO A 411 15.02 -7.92 -0.24
CA PRO A 411 14.66 -8.38 -1.59
C PRO A 411 15.75 -9.23 -2.25
N ALA A 412 17.01 -9.13 -1.79
CA ALA A 412 18.14 -9.89 -2.35
C ALA A 412 18.18 -11.35 -1.87
N THR A 413 17.65 -11.63 -0.67
CA THR A 413 17.65 -12.98 -0.10
C THR A 413 16.26 -13.57 0.01
N GLY A 414 15.22 -12.73 0.00
CA GLY A 414 13.84 -13.12 0.23
C GLY A 414 13.52 -13.39 1.71
N ASP A 415 14.41 -13.00 2.63
CA ASP A 415 14.17 -13.13 4.06
C ASP A 415 13.28 -11.99 4.54
N PHE A 416 12.25 -12.33 5.30
CA PHE A 416 11.30 -11.36 5.84
C PHE A 416 11.23 -11.41 7.38
N VAL A 417 10.79 -10.29 7.95
CA VAL A 417 10.47 -10.11 9.37
C VAL A 417 9.19 -9.30 9.48
N PHE A 418 8.16 -9.88 10.09
CA PHE A 418 6.86 -9.23 10.29
C PHE A 418 6.46 -9.22 11.76
N HIS A 419 5.68 -8.20 12.12
CA HIS A 419 5.08 -8.04 13.43
C HIS A 419 3.57 -8.19 13.32
N CYS A 420 2.99 -9.17 14.03
CA CYS A 420 1.56 -9.29 14.25
C CYS A 420 1.13 -8.44 15.46
N LYS A 421 -0.19 -8.28 15.65
CA LYS A 421 -0.74 -7.59 16.82
C LYS A 421 -0.93 -8.51 18.00
N ALA A 422 -1.22 -9.79 17.76
CA ALA A 422 -1.43 -10.83 18.77
C ALA A 422 -1.12 -12.21 18.20
N ILE A 423 -0.86 -13.16 19.10
CA ILE A 423 -0.73 -14.58 18.79
C ILE A 423 -1.67 -15.38 19.70
N TYR A 424 -2.35 -16.35 19.12
CA TYR A 424 -3.21 -17.30 19.83
C TYR A 424 -2.83 -18.72 19.41
N ASP A 425 -2.56 -19.58 20.36
CA ASP A 425 -2.48 -21.02 20.11
C ASP A 425 -3.88 -21.61 20.15
N LEU A 426 -4.30 -22.18 19.02
CA LEU A 426 -5.61 -22.78 18.85
C LEU A 426 -5.48 -24.31 18.88
N SER A 427 -6.33 -24.97 19.64
CA SER A 427 -6.45 -26.43 19.69
C SER A 427 -7.92 -26.82 19.84
N PRO A 428 -8.29 -28.10 19.69
CA PRO A 428 -9.64 -28.57 20.00
C PRO A 428 -10.09 -28.23 21.42
N ASP A 429 -9.14 -28.17 22.35
CA ASP A 429 -9.42 -28.00 23.79
C ASP A 429 -9.57 -26.52 24.19
N GLY A 430 -9.10 -25.57 23.36
CA GLY A 430 -9.23 -24.14 23.70
C GLY A 430 -8.30 -23.22 22.95
N VAL A 431 -8.24 -21.99 23.45
CA VAL A 431 -7.45 -20.87 22.93
C VAL A 431 -6.52 -20.36 24.03
N GLU A 432 -5.24 -20.22 23.72
CA GLU A 432 -4.25 -19.65 24.62
C GLU A 432 -3.67 -18.36 23.99
N PHE A 433 -3.66 -17.26 24.76
CA PHE A 433 -3.27 -15.94 24.27
C PHE A 433 -1.83 -15.60 24.64
N PHE A 434 -1.08 -15.05 23.68
CA PHE A 434 0.32 -14.67 23.84
C PHE A 434 0.61 -13.25 23.34
N LYS A 435 1.70 -12.67 23.85
CA LYS A 435 2.28 -11.45 23.32
C LYS A 435 2.69 -11.65 21.85
N PRO A 436 2.65 -10.56 21.04
CA PRO A 436 3.20 -10.60 19.70
C PRO A 436 4.66 -11.08 19.70
N ALA A 437 4.99 -11.93 18.74
CA ALA A 437 6.35 -12.33 18.43
C ALA A 437 6.67 -11.99 16.98
N ILE A 438 7.93 -12.11 16.63
CA ILE A 438 8.38 -11.94 15.25
C ILE A 438 7.96 -13.16 14.43
N PHE A 439 7.26 -12.91 13.34
CA PHE A 439 7.02 -13.87 12.28
C PHE A 439 8.08 -13.64 11.20
N SER A 440 8.96 -14.60 10.99
CA SER A 440 10.11 -14.44 10.09
C SER A 440 10.39 -15.71 9.28
N GLY A 441 11.09 -15.54 8.18
CA GLY A 441 11.51 -16.67 7.36
C GLY A 441 11.83 -16.30 5.92
N SER A 442 11.92 -17.34 5.08
CA SER A 442 12.03 -17.19 3.63
C SER A 442 10.66 -16.96 2.99
N MET A 443 10.56 -16.00 2.08
CA MET A 443 9.35 -15.74 1.30
C MET A 443 8.85 -16.96 0.53
N PHE A 444 9.77 -17.75 -0.02
CA PHE A 444 9.42 -18.98 -0.75
C PHE A 444 8.83 -20.03 0.19
N GLY A 445 9.45 -20.23 1.35
CA GLY A 445 8.94 -21.17 2.36
C GLY A 445 7.56 -20.78 2.87
N ALA A 446 7.33 -19.47 3.09
CA ALA A 446 6.01 -18.99 3.51
C ALA A 446 4.95 -19.17 2.41
N LEU A 447 5.26 -18.89 1.14
CA LEU A 447 4.32 -19.10 0.04
C LEU A 447 4.02 -20.58 -0.17
N GLN A 448 5.08 -21.43 -0.19
CA GLN A 448 4.94 -22.88 -0.37
C GLN A 448 4.15 -23.56 0.74
N SER A 449 4.12 -22.98 1.95
CA SER A 449 3.37 -23.53 3.08
C SER A 449 1.87 -23.22 3.05
N ILE A 450 1.38 -22.33 2.17
CA ILE A 450 -0.06 -22.02 2.07
C ILE A 450 -0.80 -23.23 1.59
N ARG A 451 -1.67 -23.75 2.46
CA ARG A 451 -2.42 -25.00 2.25
C ARG A 451 -3.84 -24.76 1.78
N GLU A 452 -4.53 -23.85 2.44
CA GLU A 452 -5.94 -23.56 2.21
C GLU A 452 -6.31 -22.17 2.73
N ALA A 453 -7.41 -21.63 2.24
CA ALA A 453 -7.94 -20.34 2.65
C ALA A 453 -9.39 -20.46 3.12
N PHE A 454 -9.82 -19.49 3.94
CA PHE A 454 -11.18 -19.39 4.45
C PHE A 454 -11.77 -18.01 4.16
N GLY A 455 -13.02 -18.00 3.70
CA GLY A 455 -13.81 -16.80 3.49
C GLY A 455 -13.52 -16.06 2.18
N PRO A 456 -14.31 -15.03 1.88
CA PRO A 456 -14.10 -14.19 0.70
C PRO A 456 -12.83 -13.34 0.84
N LEU A 457 -12.42 -12.70 -0.25
CA LEU A 457 -11.35 -11.71 -0.24
C LEU A 457 -11.76 -10.50 0.60
N LYS A 458 -10.85 -10.05 1.45
CA LYS A 458 -10.93 -8.79 2.20
C LYS A 458 -9.69 -7.95 1.90
N LEU A 459 -9.89 -6.79 1.27
CA LEU A 459 -8.82 -6.03 0.63
C LEU A 459 -8.58 -4.66 1.28
N ASP A 460 -9.06 -4.46 2.51
CA ASP A 460 -9.01 -3.19 3.22
C ASP A 460 -7.87 -3.05 4.23
N ALA A 461 -6.80 -3.83 4.07
CA ALA A 461 -5.59 -3.70 4.87
C ALA A 461 -4.74 -2.51 4.38
N VAL A 462 -5.12 -1.32 4.83
CA VAL A 462 -4.51 -0.06 4.39
C VAL A 462 -3.22 0.27 5.13
N GLY A 463 -2.34 1.00 4.45
CA GLY A 463 -1.07 1.46 4.98
C GLY A 463 -0.33 2.38 4.02
N TYR A 464 0.95 2.56 4.28
CA TYR A 464 1.86 3.30 3.43
C TYR A 464 3.09 2.45 3.12
N CYS A 465 3.53 2.51 1.89
CA CYS A 465 4.72 1.82 1.41
C CYS A 465 5.89 2.81 1.31
N GLY A 466 7.00 2.52 1.98
CA GLY A 466 8.23 3.31 1.94
C GLY A 466 9.26 2.72 0.96
N LYS A 467 9.86 3.55 0.09
CA LYS A 467 10.99 3.16 -0.79
C LYS A 467 11.79 4.40 -1.14
N TRP A 468 13.11 4.36 -0.92
CA TRP A 468 14.05 5.43 -1.25
C TRP A 468 13.60 6.83 -0.82
N GLY A 469 13.09 6.94 0.41
CA GLY A 469 12.64 8.20 1.00
C GLY A 469 11.28 8.67 0.54
N GLN A 470 10.59 7.95 -0.33
CA GLN A 470 9.22 8.24 -0.74
C GLN A 470 8.21 7.35 0.00
N SER A 471 7.04 7.91 0.32
CA SER A 471 5.93 7.20 0.97
C SER A 471 4.66 7.36 0.15
N VAL A 472 4.09 6.24 -0.30
CA VAL A 472 2.85 6.22 -1.08
C VAL A 472 1.80 5.34 -0.40
N PRO A 473 0.49 5.65 -0.52
CA PRO A 473 -0.57 4.80 0.01
C PRO A 473 -0.47 3.37 -0.55
N SER A 474 -0.72 2.37 0.28
CA SER A 474 -0.81 0.97 -0.12
C SER A 474 -1.99 0.31 0.56
N SER A 475 -2.55 -0.71 -0.06
CA SER A 475 -3.63 -1.51 0.47
C SER A 475 -3.51 -2.94 -0.04
N GLY A 476 -4.48 -3.74 0.24
CA GLY A 476 -4.57 -5.11 -0.21
C GLY A 476 -5.14 -6.04 0.85
N GLY A 477 -4.88 -7.33 0.71
CA GLY A 477 -5.44 -8.33 1.61
C GLY A 477 -5.21 -9.75 1.16
N SER A 478 -6.19 -10.57 1.50
CA SER A 478 -6.33 -11.95 1.10
C SER A 478 -7.74 -12.43 1.47
N HIS A 479 -7.99 -13.73 1.42
CA HIS A 479 -9.09 -14.37 2.12
C HIS A 479 -9.03 -14.05 3.62
N TYR A 480 -10.12 -14.19 4.35
CA TYR A 480 -10.16 -13.87 5.79
C TYR A 480 -9.02 -14.51 6.55
N PHE A 481 -8.75 -15.80 6.27
CA PHE A 481 -7.67 -16.55 6.90
C PHE A 481 -6.97 -17.44 5.88
N LEU A 482 -5.63 -17.51 5.99
CA LEU A 482 -4.80 -18.49 5.30
C LEU A 482 -4.23 -19.47 6.32
N VAL A 483 -4.29 -20.76 6.02
CA VAL A 483 -3.64 -21.83 6.79
C VAL A 483 -2.33 -22.18 6.10
N LEU A 484 -1.25 -22.12 6.86
CA LEU A 484 0.09 -22.47 6.44
C LEU A 484 0.54 -23.74 7.18
N ASP A 485 0.97 -24.74 6.43
CA ASP A 485 1.65 -25.91 7.02
C ASP A 485 2.98 -25.50 7.66
N GLU A 486 3.47 -26.29 8.59
CA GLU A 486 4.79 -26.06 9.17
C GLU A 486 5.87 -26.12 8.10
N HIS A 487 6.78 -25.14 8.11
CA HIS A 487 7.90 -25.08 7.18
C HIS A 487 9.20 -24.74 7.92
N PRO A 488 10.34 -25.45 7.65
CA PRO A 488 11.57 -25.30 8.43
C PRO A 488 12.20 -23.90 8.33
N THR A 489 11.90 -23.15 7.26
CA THR A 489 12.40 -21.77 7.07
C THR A 489 11.43 -20.71 7.57
N VAL A 490 10.28 -21.08 8.15
CA VAL A 490 9.26 -20.17 8.68
C VAL A 490 9.19 -20.35 10.20
N ARG A 491 9.30 -19.25 10.95
CA ARG A 491 9.43 -19.30 12.41
C ARG A 491 8.69 -18.18 13.10
N LEU A 492 8.23 -18.50 14.31
CA LEU A 492 7.82 -17.54 15.32
C LEU A 492 8.93 -17.42 16.36
N GLY A 493 9.13 -16.23 16.89
CA GLY A 493 10.06 -16.00 18.00
C GLY A 493 10.95 -14.79 17.80
N GLY A 494 11.79 -14.52 18.81
CA GLY A 494 12.59 -13.30 18.85
C GLY A 494 11.83 -12.12 19.46
N ARG A 495 12.55 -11.12 19.97
CA ARG A 495 12.04 -9.86 20.52
C ARG A 495 12.54 -8.69 19.69
#